data_c2bfcf1ae6b0f2a27e165675d4132de1
#
_entry.id   c2bfcf1ae6b0f2a27e165675d4132de1
#
_cell.length_a   1.000
_cell.length_b   1.000
_cell.length_c   1.000
_cell.angle_alpha   90.00
_cell.angle_beta   90.00
_cell.angle_gamma   90.00
#
_symmetry.space_group_name_H-M   'P 1'
#
loop_
_entity.id
_entity.type
_entity.pdbx_description
1 polymer ?
#
loop_
_entity_poly.entity_id
_entity_poly.type
_entity_poly.pdbx_seq_one_letter_code
_entity_poly.pdbx_strand_id
1 'polypeptide(L)'
;MQAVVFKGPFKVAVEQRPIPRIQHPNDAIVKVQYTALCGRRVFSSPCTSLPPTDSISSELHVYRGHQKSETDFIMGHEFIGEIHQAGPGLQDFKKGDCVVAPFTINCGSCFYCKGGMSSRCALSRLFGSPALDGGQAEFVRVPLADSSLVHAPNGIDKKKLVLMADIFPTGYFAALNAFKGLTSSTIEESSVLIFGCGPVGLFALLSARSYRPKHLIAVDRVPSRLQTAKALGAETWNLQDGDMPLRERVMELTEGRGADIVIEVVGHADALRMGFDLLRPFGRISSVGIHNENIPWTGNEGYGKNLSIQMGRCPVRSIFEDALAMFVQNQADFDFMTTDVRPLSQAKQRIAWALLVYTCLVAIKNTF
;
A
#
# COMPACT_ATOMS: atom_id res chain seq x y z
N MET A 1 -3.03 -25.38 -12.24
CA MET A 1 -3.75 -24.32 -11.52
C MET A 1 -3.99 -23.12 -12.41
N GLN A 2 -5.10 -22.42 -12.22
CA GLN A 2 -5.31 -21.13 -12.89
C GLN A 2 -4.43 -20.05 -12.25
N ALA A 3 -3.86 -19.16 -13.08
CA ALA A 3 -3.05 -18.05 -12.66
C ALA A 3 -3.17 -16.86 -13.62
N VAL A 4 -3.05 -15.64 -13.08
CA VAL A 4 -2.97 -14.40 -13.86
C VAL A 4 -1.50 -14.11 -14.15
N VAL A 5 -1.13 -14.13 -15.40
CA VAL A 5 0.26 -14.00 -15.86
C VAL A 5 0.45 -12.68 -16.60
N PHE A 6 1.49 -11.95 -16.23
CA PHE A 6 1.90 -10.73 -16.91
C PHE A 6 2.58 -11.07 -18.26
N LYS A 7 2.07 -10.52 -19.35
CA LYS A 7 2.58 -10.75 -20.73
C LYS A 7 3.16 -9.50 -21.37
N GLY A 8 3.28 -8.43 -20.63
CA GLY A 8 3.80 -7.14 -21.10
C GLY A 8 2.81 -5.99 -20.81
N PRO A 9 3.19 -4.76 -21.13
CA PRO A 9 2.36 -3.60 -20.92
C PRO A 9 0.97 -3.78 -21.54
N PHE A 10 -0.08 -3.54 -20.74
CA PHE A 10 -1.49 -3.70 -21.06
C PHE A 10 -1.88 -5.13 -21.47
N LYS A 11 -1.05 -6.14 -21.15
CA LYS A 11 -1.31 -7.54 -21.51
C LYS A 11 -1.17 -8.45 -20.29
N VAL A 12 -2.27 -9.09 -19.94
CA VAL A 12 -2.30 -10.21 -18.97
C VAL A 12 -3.10 -11.35 -19.56
N ALA A 13 -2.79 -12.56 -19.13
CA ALA A 13 -3.52 -13.77 -19.49
C ALA A 13 -3.88 -14.57 -18.25
N VAL A 14 -5.06 -15.20 -18.24
CA VAL A 14 -5.39 -16.25 -17.28
C VAL A 14 -4.98 -17.56 -17.93
N GLU A 15 -4.02 -18.25 -17.37
CA GLU A 15 -3.40 -19.44 -17.92
C GLU A 15 -3.41 -20.61 -16.94
N GLN A 16 -3.29 -21.81 -17.48
CA GLN A 16 -2.99 -23.00 -16.68
C GLN A 16 -1.48 -23.06 -16.43
N ARG A 17 -1.11 -23.08 -15.16
CA ARG A 17 0.28 -23.20 -14.69
C ARG A 17 0.42 -24.44 -13.79
N PRO A 18 1.60 -25.04 -13.70
CA PRO A 18 1.83 -26.10 -12.73
C PRO A 18 1.61 -25.60 -11.30
N ILE A 19 1.14 -26.46 -10.41
CA ILE A 19 1.08 -26.13 -8.99
C ILE A 19 2.52 -26.02 -8.47
N PRO A 20 2.89 -24.95 -7.73
CA PRO A 20 4.23 -24.79 -7.21
C PRO A 20 4.57 -25.91 -6.23
N ARG A 21 5.87 -26.22 -6.11
CA ARG A 21 6.39 -27.25 -5.20
C ARG A 21 7.27 -26.60 -4.13
N ILE A 22 7.39 -27.27 -2.98
CA ILE A 22 8.39 -26.94 -1.97
C ILE A 22 9.78 -27.04 -2.62
N GLN A 23 10.56 -25.98 -2.54
CA GLN A 23 11.93 -25.90 -3.06
C GLN A 23 12.97 -25.84 -1.94
N HIS A 24 12.54 -25.40 -0.75
CA HIS A 24 13.37 -25.31 0.45
C HIS A 24 12.58 -25.79 1.67
N PRO A 25 13.21 -26.40 2.69
CA PRO A 25 12.52 -26.88 3.89
C PRO A 25 11.65 -25.82 4.59
N ASN A 26 12.00 -24.53 4.49
CA ASN A 26 11.28 -23.41 5.10
C ASN A 26 10.24 -22.76 4.17
N ASP A 27 9.87 -23.41 3.08
CA ASP A 27 8.80 -22.95 2.19
C ASP A 27 7.43 -23.43 2.66
N ALA A 28 6.40 -22.65 2.32
CA ALA A 28 5.02 -23.12 2.34
C ALA A 28 4.39 -23.01 0.95
N ILE A 29 3.44 -23.87 0.64
CA ILE A 29 2.50 -23.69 -0.47
C ILE A 29 1.16 -23.27 0.14
N VAL A 30 0.71 -22.08 -0.23
CA VAL A 30 -0.57 -21.52 0.21
C VAL A 30 -1.60 -21.71 -0.88
N LYS A 31 -2.76 -22.29 -0.54
CA LYS A 31 -3.98 -22.29 -1.35
C LYS A 31 -4.65 -20.95 -1.15
N VAL A 32 -4.60 -20.10 -2.16
CA VAL A 32 -5.10 -18.72 -2.08
C VAL A 32 -6.63 -18.73 -2.02
N GLN A 33 -7.18 -18.03 -1.04
CA GLN A 33 -8.63 -17.85 -0.89
C GLN A 33 -9.08 -16.48 -1.43
N TYR A 34 -8.34 -15.43 -1.11
CA TYR A 34 -8.56 -14.09 -1.65
C TYR A 34 -7.23 -13.46 -2.03
N THR A 35 -7.24 -12.73 -3.12
CA THR A 35 -6.14 -11.86 -3.56
C THR A 35 -6.71 -10.51 -4.00
N ALA A 36 -5.91 -9.46 -3.90
CA ALA A 36 -6.34 -8.12 -4.25
C ALA A 36 -5.68 -7.63 -5.53
N LEU A 37 -6.32 -6.65 -6.18
CA LEU A 37 -5.73 -5.87 -7.26
C LEU A 37 -5.27 -4.53 -6.70
N CYS A 38 -3.96 -4.34 -6.60
CA CYS A 38 -3.40 -3.06 -6.17
C CYS A 38 -3.47 -2.03 -7.30
N GLY A 39 -4.47 -1.13 -7.20
CA GLY A 39 -4.78 -0.15 -8.22
C GLY A 39 -4.32 1.24 -7.85
N ARG A 40 -3.11 1.65 -8.24
CA ARG A 40 -2.65 3.02 -8.16
C ARG A 40 -2.73 3.71 -9.52
N ARG A 41 -3.38 4.86 -9.60
CA ARG A 41 -3.35 5.71 -10.79
C ARG A 41 -2.26 6.76 -10.63
N VAL A 42 -1.27 6.74 -11.52
CA VAL A 42 -0.36 7.87 -11.72
C VAL A 42 -0.77 8.55 -13.02
N PHE A 43 -0.88 9.87 -13.02
CA PHE A 43 -0.97 10.64 -14.24
C PHE A 43 0.38 10.56 -14.96
N SER A 44 0.37 10.12 -16.20
CA SER A 44 1.59 9.97 -17.00
C SER A 44 2.08 11.30 -17.52
N SER A 45 3.30 11.68 -17.13
CA SER A 45 4.22 12.28 -18.08
C SER A 45 5.20 11.19 -18.55
N PRO A 46 5.54 11.11 -19.83
CA PRO A 46 6.50 10.12 -20.32
C PRO A 46 7.91 10.58 -19.94
N CYS A 47 8.44 10.09 -18.83
CA CYS A 47 9.86 10.27 -18.51
C CYS A 47 10.61 8.98 -18.85
N THR A 48 11.44 9.07 -19.88
CA THR A 48 12.34 8.02 -20.35
C THR A 48 13.72 8.32 -19.80
N SER A 49 14.16 7.70 -18.72
CA SER A 49 15.57 7.42 -18.41
C SER A 49 15.86 7.30 -16.91
N LEU A 50 15.62 6.14 -16.34
CA LEU A 50 16.32 5.70 -15.12
C LEU A 50 16.61 4.19 -15.24
N PRO A 51 17.75 3.70 -14.72
CA PRO A 51 18.05 2.28 -14.74
C PRO A 51 17.05 1.49 -13.89
N PRO A 52 16.83 0.20 -14.18
CA PRO A 52 15.95 -0.64 -13.40
C PRO A 52 16.53 -0.79 -12.00
N THR A 53 15.97 -0.05 -11.05
CA THR A 53 16.13 -0.36 -9.63
C THR A 53 15.05 -1.37 -9.26
N ASP A 54 15.33 -2.30 -8.34
CA ASP A 54 14.38 -3.27 -7.78
C ASP A 54 13.23 -2.60 -6.99
N SER A 55 12.82 -1.42 -7.44
CA SER A 55 11.78 -0.61 -6.81
C SER A 55 10.41 -1.19 -7.15
N ILE A 56 9.74 -1.59 -6.12
CA ILE A 56 8.43 -2.20 -6.13
C ILE A 56 7.38 -1.16 -6.46
N SER A 57 6.66 -1.42 -7.50
CA SER A 57 5.46 -0.69 -7.86
C SER A 57 4.23 -1.57 -7.69
N SER A 58 3.07 -0.94 -7.54
CA SER A 58 1.81 -1.68 -7.61
C SER A 58 1.70 -2.39 -8.96
N GLU A 59 0.97 -3.49 -9.01
CA GLU A 59 0.77 -4.30 -10.22
C GLU A 59 0.35 -3.47 -11.42
N LEU A 60 -0.48 -2.44 -11.22
CA LEU A 60 -0.92 -1.57 -12.28
C LEU A 60 0.17 -0.64 -12.83
N HIS A 61 1.26 -0.35 -12.10
CA HIS A 61 2.42 0.37 -12.65
C HIS A 61 3.16 -0.49 -13.67
N VAL A 62 3.39 -1.75 -13.33
CA VAL A 62 4.00 -2.74 -14.25
C VAL A 62 3.08 -2.97 -15.43
N TYR A 63 1.78 -3.19 -15.19
CA TYR A 63 0.79 -3.40 -16.23
C TYR A 63 0.69 -2.22 -17.21
N ARG A 64 0.77 -0.98 -16.73
CA ARG A 64 0.72 0.24 -17.57
C ARG A 64 2.06 0.54 -18.26
N GLY A 65 3.11 -0.22 -18.00
CA GLY A 65 4.43 0.03 -18.56
C GLY A 65 5.16 1.24 -17.98
N HIS A 66 4.67 1.80 -16.86
CA HIS A 66 5.37 2.87 -16.14
C HIS A 66 6.67 2.37 -15.49
N GLN A 67 6.77 1.07 -15.29
CA GLN A 67 7.98 0.39 -14.86
C GLN A 67 8.28 -0.74 -15.85
N LYS A 68 9.51 -0.76 -16.38
CA LYS A 68 9.99 -1.89 -17.17
C LYS A 68 10.08 -3.14 -16.29
N SER A 69 9.59 -4.26 -16.79
CA SER A 69 9.64 -5.55 -16.12
C SER A 69 9.78 -6.67 -17.14
N GLU A 70 10.40 -7.75 -16.75
CA GLU A 70 10.31 -9.01 -17.46
C GLU A 70 8.87 -9.50 -17.50
N THR A 71 8.56 -10.43 -18.38
CA THR A 71 7.23 -11.00 -18.55
C THR A 71 7.19 -12.44 -18.02
N ASP A 72 6.00 -13.04 -18.05
CA ASP A 72 5.76 -14.46 -17.79
C ASP A 72 5.82 -14.88 -16.31
N PHE A 73 5.70 -13.94 -15.38
CA PHE A 73 5.49 -14.22 -13.95
C PHE A 73 4.01 -14.11 -13.56
N ILE A 74 3.61 -14.79 -12.47
CA ILE A 74 2.27 -14.71 -11.90
C ILE A 74 2.16 -13.44 -11.07
N MET A 75 1.14 -12.62 -11.34
CA MET A 75 0.88 -11.36 -10.65
C MET A 75 0.31 -11.58 -9.23
N GLY A 76 0.20 -10.50 -8.46
CA GLY A 76 -0.47 -10.50 -7.15
C GLY A 76 0.49 -10.50 -5.96
N HIS A 77 0.54 -9.38 -5.23
CA HIS A 77 1.36 -9.28 -4.03
C HIS A 77 0.54 -9.19 -2.74
N GLU A 78 -0.77 -9.16 -2.85
CA GLU A 78 -1.69 -9.12 -1.71
C GLU A 78 -2.56 -10.37 -1.72
N PHE A 79 -2.38 -11.28 -0.77
CA PHE A 79 -3.19 -12.48 -0.68
C PHE A 79 -3.32 -13.04 0.73
N ILE A 80 -4.39 -13.78 0.91
CA ILE A 80 -4.69 -14.58 2.10
C ILE A 80 -5.10 -15.98 1.64
N GLY A 81 -4.77 -16.99 2.42
CA GLY A 81 -5.12 -18.35 2.08
C GLY A 81 -4.88 -19.33 3.22
N GLU A 82 -4.85 -20.60 2.88
CA GLU A 82 -4.62 -21.71 3.79
C GLU A 82 -3.35 -22.46 3.39
N ILE A 83 -2.54 -22.86 4.35
CA ILE A 83 -1.36 -23.70 4.10
C ILE A 83 -1.82 -25.03 3.51
N HIS A 84 -1.56 -25.23 2.23
CA HIS A 84 -1.82 -26.48 1.51
C HIS A 84 -0.74 -27.53 1.79
N GLN A 85 0.52 -27.08 1.81
CA GLN A 85 1.68 -27.90 2.11
C GLN A 85 2.71 -27.09 2.88
N ALA A 86 3.17 -27.63 4.01
CA ALA A 86 4.25 -27.09 4.81
C ALA A 86 5.56 -27.82 4.46
N GLY A 87 6.64 -27.09 4.32
CA GLY A 87 7.97 -27.67 4.22
C GLY A 87 8.42 -28.27 5.57
N PRO A 88 9.30 -29.28 5.57
CA PRO A 88 9.68 -30.01 6.79
C PRO A 88 10.47 -29.17 7.80
N GLY A 89 10.95 -27.99 7.44
CA GLY A 89 11.69 -27.07 8.32
C GLY A 89 10.82 -26.04 9.01
N LEU A 90 9.52 -25.95 8.68
CA LEU A 90 8.62 -24.98 9.32
C LEU A 90 8.32 -25.37 10.76
N GLN A 91 8.32 -24.37 11.64
CA GLN A 91 8.05 -24.53 13.06
C GLN A 91 6.70 -23.91 13.46
N ASP A 92 6.34 -22.76 12.84
CA ASP A 92 5.21 -21.96 13.25
C ASP A 92 3.94 -22.29 12.46
N PHE A 93 4.06 -22.92 11.26
CA PHE A 93 2.94 -23.19 10.37
C PHE A 93 2.81 -24.65 9.98
N LYS A 94 1.56 -25.10 9.89
CA LYS A 94 1.19 -26.45 9.43
C LYS A 94 0.07 -26.40 8.39
N LYS A 95 -0.14 -27.50 7.68
CA LYS A 95 -1.26 -27.65 6.76
C LYS A 95 -2.59 -27.34 7.44
N GLY A 96 -3.43 -26.52 6.80
CA GLY A 96 -4.73 -26.09 7.29
C GLY A 96 -4.72 -24.72 7.99
N ASP A 97 -3.55 -24.21 8.39
CA ASP A 97 -3.47 -22.88 9.01
C ASP A 97 -3.86 -21.79 8.01
N CYS A 98 -4.71 -20.87 8.43
CA CYS A 98 -5.07 -19.70 7.63
C CYS A 98 -4.05 -18.58 7.85
N VAL A 99 -3.57 -17.98 6.76
CA VAL A 99 -2.45 -17.04 6.79
C VAL A 99 -2.69 -15.83 5.93
N VAL A 100 -2.16 -14.69 6.38
CA VAL A 100 -1.99 -13.46 5.59
C VAL A 100 -0.54 -13.40 5.12
N ALA A 101 -0.32 -13.07 3.86
CA ALA A 101 1.02 -12.88 3.31
C ALA A 101 1.31 -11.38 3.13
N PRO A 102 2.17 -10.75 3.95
CA PRO A 102 2.77 -9.46 3.63
C PRO A 102 3.38 -9.49 2.23
N PHE A 103 3.31 -8.36 1.52
CA PHE A 103 3.67 -8.29 0.10
C PHE A 103 5.13 -8.67 -0.25
N THR A 104 6.00 -8.81 0.75
CA THR A 104 7.39 -9.29 0.60
C THR A 104 7.71 -10.42 1.55
N ILE A 105 8.62 -11.30 1.12
CA ILE A 105 9.24 -12.26 2.04
C ILE A 105 10.29 -11.61 2.92
N ASN A 106 10.55 -12.20 4.09
CA ASN A 106 11.48 -11.72 5.09
C ASN A 106 12.23 -12.89 5.74
N CYS A 107 13.50 -12.69 6.12
CA CYS A 107 14.28 -13.75 6.77
C CYS A 107 14.15 -13.79 8.30
N GLY A 108 13.57 -12.77 8.92
CA GLY A 108 13.42 -12.68 10.37
C GLY A 108 14.72 -12.46 11.18
N SER A 109 15.90 -12.69 10.58
CA SER A 109 17.17 -12.78 11.32
C SER A 109 18.22 -11.73 10.99
N CYS A 110 18.11 -11.02 9.86
CA CYS A 110 19.07 -9.98 9.50
C CYS A 110 18.91 -8.70 10.35
N PHE A 111 19.87 -7.81 10.27
CA PHE A 111 19.86 -6.50 10.97
C PHE A 111 18.53 -5.76 10.79
N TYR A 112 18.05 -5.67 9.56
CA TYR A 112 16.81 -4.95 9.25
C TYR A 112 15.57 -5.61 9.85
N CYS A 113 15.47 -6.94 9.78
CA CYS A 113 14.33 -7.67 10.37
C CYS A 113 14.32 -7.52 11.90
N LYS A 114 15.48 -7.72 12.56
CA LYS A 114 15.61 -7.57 14.02
C LYS A 114 15.35 -6.15 14.48
N GLY A 115 15.66 -5.15 13.64
CA GLY A 115 15.44 -3.73 13.92
C GLY A 115 14.03 -3.23 13.57
N GLY A 116 13.07 -4.09 13.23
CA GLY A 116 11.71 -3.65 12.87
C GLY A 116 11.60 -3.02 11.48
N MET A 117 12.58 -3.24 10.60
CA MET A 117 12.70 -2.63 9.28
C MET A 117 12.56 -3.70 8.18
N SER A 118 11.58 -4.60 8.28
CA SER A 118 11.43 -5.77 7.42
C SER A 118 11.36 -5.44 5.92
N SER A 119 10.90 -4.25 5.55
CA SER A 119 10.89 -3.77 4.15
C SER A 119 12.28 -3.69 3.49
N ARG A 120 13.36 -3.76 4.29
CA ARG A 120 14.76 -3.75 3.85
C ARG A 120 15.50 -5.04 4.19
N CYS A 121 14.76 -6.13 4.42
CA CYS A 121 15.35 -7.44 4.64
C CYS A 121 16.33 -7.79 3.51
N ALA A 122 17.50 -8.32 3.87
CA ALA A 122 18.53 -8.69 2.89
C ALA A 122 18.08 -9.78 1.88
N LEU A 123 17.10 -10.60 2.27
CA LEU A 123 16.51 -11.64 1.43
C LEU A 123 15.11 -11.26 0.91
N SER A 124 14.74 -9.97 1.00
CA SER A 124 13.42 -9.52 0.56
C SER A 124 13.22 -9.75 -0.93
N ARG A 125 12.10 -10.40 -1.28
CA ARG A 125 11.58 -10.48 -2.64
C ARG A 125 10.11 -10.12 -2.61
N LEU A 126 9.66 -9.41 -3.64
CA LEU A 126 8.27 -9.04 -3.81
C LEU A 126 7.51 -10.18 -4.47
N PHE A 127 6.34 -10.53 -3.94
CA PHE A 127 5.38 -11.36 -4.66
C PHE A 127 4.86 -10.63 -5.91
N GLY A 128 4.52 -11.39 -6.94
CA GLY A 128 4.01 -10.81 -8.18
C GLY A 128 5.04 -10.04 -8.98
N SER A 129 6.29 -10.49 -8.95
CA SER A 129 7.43 -9.94 -9.69
C SER A 129 8.20 -11.04 -10.41
N PRO A 130 9.12 -10.68 -11.33
CA PRO A 130 10.00 -11.67 -11.98
C PRO A 130 10.81 -12.53 -10.99
N ALA A 131 11.11 -11.98 -9.79
CA ALA A 131 11.89 -12.67 -8.77
C ALA A 131 11.06 -13.66 -7.93
N LEU A 132 9.73 -13.51 -7.90
CA LEU A 132 8.85 -14.35 -7.09
C LEU A 132 7.40 -14.26 -7.60
N ASP A 133 6.86 -15.38 -8.04
CA ASP A 133 5.45 -15.51 -8.43
C ASP A 133 4.49 -15.07 -7.31
N GLY A 134 3.37 -14.48 -7.70
CA GLY A 134 2.39 -13.87 -6.80
C GLY A 134 1.16 -14.71 -6.54
N GLY A 135 0.26 -14.12 -5.75
CA GLY A 135 -0.97 -14.75 -5.26
C GLY A 135 -2.19 -14.60 -6.15
N GLN A 136 -2.10 -13.97 -7.35
CA GLN A 136 -3.20 -14.03 -8.32
C GLN A 136 -3.22 -15.38 -9.06
N ALA A 137 -3.26 -16.45 -8.26
CA ALA A 137 -3.30 -17.84 -8.67
C ALA A 137 -4.04 -18.66 -7.61
N GLU A 138 -4.36 -19.92 -7.94
CA GLU A 138 -4.97 -20.84 -6.98
C GLU A 138 -3.99 -21.26 -5.87
N PHE A 139 -2.70 -21.32 -6.20
CA PHE A 139 -1.64 -21.68 -5.24
C PHE A 139 -0.43 -20.79 -5.44
N VAL A 140 0.26 -20.48 -4.35
CA VAL A 140 1.49 -19.69 -4.35
C VAL A 140 2.53 -20.31 -3.41
N ARG A 141 3.79 -20.32 -3.82
CA ARG A 141 4.92 -20.70 -2.96
C ARG A 141 5.38 -19.50 -2.16
N VAL A 142 5.47 -19.66 -0.86
CA VAL A 142 5.97 -18.67 0.07
C VAL A 142 7.31 -19.15 0.65
N PRO A 143 8.43 -18.59 0.20
CA PRO A 143 9.73 -18.82 0.82
C PRO A 143 9.82 -18.24 2.23
N LEU A 144 10.66 -18.85 3.10
CA LEU A 144 10.91 -18.35 4.46
C LEU A 144 9.59 -18.13 5.22
N ALA A 145 8.69 -19.10 5.17
CA ALA A 145 7.29 -18.93 5.55
C ALA A 145 7.11 -18.52 7.02
N ASP A 146 7.88 -19.10 7.97
CA ASP A 146 7.78 -18.75 9.40
C ASP A 146 8.04 -17.27 9.68
N SER A 147 8.94 -16.64 8.92
CA SER A 147 9.25 -15.22 9.09
C SER A 147 8.49 -14.29 8.15
N SER A 148 7.87 -14.83 7.10
CA SER A 148 7.17 -14.05 6.06
C SER A 148 5.66 -14.00 6.26
N LEU A 149 5.04 -15.10 6.70
CA LEU A 149 3.61 -15.19 6.91
C LEU A 149 3.18 -14.70 8.30
N VAL A 150 1.90 -14.43 8.42
CA VAL A 150 1.23 -14.15 9.70
C VAL A 150 -0.01 -15.00 9.79
N HIS A 151 -0.28 -15.61 10.96
CA HIS A 151 -1.55 -16.29 11.21
C HIS A 151 -2.72 -15.33 11.02
N ALA A 152 -3.71 -15.75 10.26
CA ALA A 152 -4.93 -14.98 10.12
C ALA A 152 -5.70 -15.00 11.45
N PRO A 153 -6.01 -13.84 12.04
CA PRO A 153 -6.78 -13.79 13.28
C PRO A 153 -8.19 -14.35 13.07
N ASN A 154 -8.70 -15.02 14.09
CA ASN A 154 -10.07 -15.52 14.09
C ASN A 154 -11.09 -14.39 14.20
N GLY A 155 -12.29 -14.59 13.65
CA GLY A 155 -13.39 -13.64 13.80
C GLY A 155 -13.39 -12.45 12.84
N ILE A 156 -12.40 -12.35 11.96
CA ILE A 156 -12.34 -11.33 10.91
C ILE A 156 -12.72 -11.93 9.55
N ASP A 157 -13.55 -11.24 8.80
CA ASP A 157 -13.89 -11.64 7.44
C ASP A 157 -12.62 -11.69 6.56
N LYS A 158 -12.32 -12.85 6.00
CA LYS A 158 -11.12 -13.10 5.20
C LYS A 158 -11.01 -12.17 3.99
N LYS A 159 -12.13 -11.76 3.39
CA LYS A 159 -12.12 -10.80 2.28
C LYS A 159 -11.64 -9.41 2.72
N LYS A 160 -11.90 -9.01 3.99
CA LYS A 160 -11.34 -7.79 4.55
C LYS A 160 -9.88 -7.97 4.95
N LEU A 161 -9.55 -9.14 5.49
CA LEU A 161 -8.22 -9.42 6.00
C LEU A 161 -7.13 -9.40 4.90
N VAL A 162 -7.49 -9.57 3.62
CA VAL A 162 -6.53 -9.40 2.51
C VAL A 162 -5.93 -8.00 2.45
N LEU A 163 -6.65 -6.97 2.96
CA LEU A 163 -6.16 -5.58 3.04
C LEU A 163 -4.93 -5.44 3.94
N MET A 164 -4.76 -6.38 4.88
CA MET A 164 -3.61 -6.42 5.79
C MET A 164 -2.32 -6.89 5.11
N ALA A 165 -2.40 -7.40 3.89
CA ALA A 165 -1.21 -7.83 3.15
C ALA A 165 -0.32 -6.64 2.72
N ASP A 166 -0.92 -5.46 2.42
CA ASP A 166 -0.21 -4.25 2.02
C ASP A 166 -0.94 -2.96 2.40
N ILE A 167 -2.11 -2.69 1.77
CA ILE A 167 -2.64 -1.31 1.69
C ILE A 167 -3.07 -0.74 3.04
N PHE A 168 -3.62 -1.55 3.96
CA PHE A 168 -3.98 -1.06 5.29
C PHE A 168 -2.71 -0.76 6.12
N PRO A 169 -1.75 -1.69 6.29
CA PRO A 169 -0.51 -1.38 6.97
C PRO A 169 0.28 -0.23 6.35
N THR A 170 0.23 -0.07 5.02
CA THR A 170 0.91 1.05 4.35
C THR A 170 0.26 2.39 4.68
N GLY A 171 -1.07 2.49 4.72
CA GLY A 171 -1.78 3.67 5.20
C GLY A 171 -1.52 3.96 6.67
N TYR A 172 -1.58 2.93 7.51
CA TYR A 172 -1.21 3.02 8.93
C TYR A 172 0.20 3.54 9.12
N PHE A 173 1.18 2.99 8.40
CA PHE A 173 2.59 3.40 8.47
C PHE A 173 2.79 4.86 8.05
N ALA A 174 2.04 5.35 7.07
CA ALA A 174 2.09 6.75 6.67
C ALA A 174 1.69 7.68 7.82
N ALA A 175 0.61 7.35 8.55
CA ALA A 175 0.20 8.09 9.73
C ALA A 175 1.17 7.90 10.89
N LEU A 176 1.62 6.68 11.18
CA LEU A 176 2.59 6.40 12.23
C LEU A 176 3.85 7.26 12.09
N ASN A 177 4.42 7.35 10.88
CA ASN A 177 5.59 8.20 10.62
C ASN A 177 5.28 9.68 10.78
N ALA A 178 4.09 10.11 10.37
CA ALA A 178 3.65 11.49 10.46
C ALA A 178 3.60 11.99 11.91
N PHE A 179 3.15 11.16 12.84
CA PHE A 179 2.98 11.52 14.25
C PHE A 179 4.10 11.04 15.17
N LYS A 180 5.06 10.28 14.68
CA LYS A 180 6.13 9.69 15.48
C LYS A 180 6.90 10.74 16.29
N GLY A 181 6.94 10.54 17.63
CA GLY A 181 7.67 11.41 18.54
C GLY A 181 7.01 12.76 18.83
N LEU A 182 5.79 13.00 18.36
CA LEU A 182 4.99 14.15 18.79
C LEU A 182 4.23 13.82 20.07
N THR A 183 4.02 14.85 20.91
CA THR A 183 3.16 14.73 22.10
C THR A 183 1.69 14.80 21.71
N SER A 184 0.79 14.26 22.54
CA SER A 184 -0.66 14.34 22.30
C SER A 184 -1.13 15.79 22.13
N SER A 185 -0.66 16.70 22.96
CA SER A 185 -1.00 18.13 22.86
C SER A 185 -0.55 18.76 21.56
N THR A 186 0.65 18.41 21.05
CA THR A 186 1.14 18.87 19.75
C THR A 186 0.26 18.34 18.61
N ILE A 187 -0.17 17.09 18.70
CA ILE A 187 -1.01 16.45 17.69
C ILE A 187 -2.41 17.09 17.69
N GLU A 188 -3.02 17.28 18.84
CA GLU A 188 -4.35 17.86 18.99
C GLU A 188 -4.46 19.31 18.48
N GLU A 189 -3.35 20.03 18.38
CA GLU A 189 -3.28 21.37 17.79
C GLU A 189 -2.83 21.37 16.33
N SER A 190 -2.48 20.20 15.76
CA SER A 190 -1.89 20.12 14.42
C SER A 190 -2.91 20.16 13.30
N SER A 191 -2.45 20.71 12.17
CA SER A 191 -3.15 20.68 10.88
C SER A 191 -2.45 19.68 9.96
N VAL A 192 -3.20 18.68 9.47
CA VAL A 192 -2.72 17.57 8.67
C VAL A 192 -3.33 17.60 7.27
N LEU A 193 -2.49 17.58 6.24
CA LEU A 193 -2.91 17.42 4.85
C LEU A 193 -2.59 16.01 4.38
N ILE A 194 -3.55 15.34 3.74
CA ILE A 194 -3.36 14.04 3.11
C ILE A 194 -3.55 14.19 1.62
N PHE A 195 -2.48 13.98 0.85
CA PHE A 195 -2.51 14.00 -0.60
C PHE A 195 -2.73 12.61 -1.16
N GLY A 196 -3.88 12.43 -1.83
CA GLY A 196 -4.35 11.19 -2.41
C GLY A 196 -5.37 10.46 -1.54
N CYS A 197 -6.60 10.30 -2.06
CA CYS A 197 -7.69 9.57 -1.43
C CYS A 197 -7.95 8.22 -2.12
N GLY A 198 -6.90 7.59 -2.66
CA GLY A 198 -6.94 6.19 -3.07
C GLY A 198 -6.99 5.25 -1.85
N PRO A 199 -6.99 3.90 -2.06
CA PRO A 199 -7.09 2.95 -0.95
C PRO A 199 -6.10 3.19 0.18
N VAL A 200 -4.81 3.37 -0.12
CA VAL A 200 -3.78 3.68 0.89
C VAL A 200 -4.06 5.02 1.59
N GLY A 201 -4.51 6.04 0.83
CA GLY A 201 -4.80 7.37 1.38
C GLY A 201 -6.00 7.37 2.32
N LEU A 202 -7.05 6.60 2.00
CA LEU A 202 -8.21 6.45 2.87
C LEU A 202 -7.84 5.72 4.17
N PHE A 203 -6.93 4.73 4.12
CA PHE A 203 -6.41 4.10 5.33
C PHE A 203 -5.43 4.99 6.10
N ALA A 204 -4.64 5.83 5.42
CA ALA A 204 -3.83 6.84 6.07
C ALA A 204 -4.70 7.89 6.78
N LEU A 205 -5.82 8.29 6.16
CA LEU A 205 -6.80 9.19 6.76
C LEU A 205 -7.44 8.57 8.00
N LEU A 206 -7.93 7.33 7.89
CA LEU A 206 -8.53 6.59 9.01
C LEU A 206 -7.55 6.46 10.17
N SER A 207 -6.30 6.14 9.88
CA SER A 207 -5.24 6.04 10.86
C SER A 207 -4.90 7.41 11.47
N ALA A 208 -4.78 8.47 10.65
CA ALA A 208 -4.50 9.82 11.13
C ALA A 208 -5.63 10.37 12.02
N ARG A 209 -6.89 10.06 11.68
CA ARG A 209 -8.07 10.44 12.48
C ARG A 209 -7.99 9.94 13.92
N SER A 210 -7.43 8.74 14.15
CA SER A 210 -7.32 8.17 15.49
C SER A 210 -6.36 8.93 16.40
N TYR A 211 -5.44 9.72 15.83
CA TYR A 211 -4.56 10.62 16.58
C TYR A 211 -5.23 11.93 16.97
N ARG A 212 -6.43 12.25 16.43
CA ARG A 212 -7.25 13.44 16.71
C ARG A 212 -6.55 14.77 16.44
N PRO A 213 -5.96 14.98 15.25
CA PRO A 213 -5.44 16.30 14.90
C PRO A 213 -6.57 17.33 14.85
N LYS A 214 -6.27 18.61 15.08
CA LYS A 214 -7.23 19.71 15.05
C LYS A 214 -7.90 19.86 13.68
N HIS A 215 -7.10 19.77 12.62
CA HIS A 215 -7.57 19.83 11.25
C HIS A 215 -7.03 18.63 10.45
N LEU A 216 -7.93 17.95 9.73
CA LEU A 216 -7.60 16.82 8.87
C LEU A 216 -8.22 17.05 7.50
N ILE A 217 -7.38 17.40 6.52
CA ILE A 217 -7.79 17.76 5.18
C ILE A 217 -7.29 16.72 4.19
N ALA A 218 -8.21 16.14 3.43
CA ALA A 218 -7.94 15.15 2.40
C ALA A 218 -8.04 15.79 1.00
N VAL A 219 -7.00 15.62 0.19
CA VAL A 219 -6.83 16.29 -1.11
C VAL A 219 -6.75 15.25 -2.22
N ASP A 220 -7.63 15.34 -3.22
CA ASP A 220 -7.63 14.47 -4.41
C ASP A 220 -8.24 15.22 -5.60
N ARG A 221 -8.20 14.62 -6.80
CA ARG A 221 -8.86 15.12 -8.02
C ARG A 221 -10.14 14.36 -8.36
N VAL A 222 -10.47 13.32 -7.61
CA VAL A 222 -11.56 12.40 -7.92
C VAL A 222 -12.71 12.63 -6.94
N PRO A 223 -13.85 13.19 -7.39
CA PRO A 223 -14.97 13.54 -6.50
C PRO A 223 -15.49 12.36 -5.67
N SER A 224 -15.60 11.17 -6.24
CA SER A 224 -16.08 9.97 -5.52
C SER A 224 -15.16 9.56 -4.35
N ARG A 225 -13.84 9.72 -4.51
CA ARG A 225 -12.86 9.45 -3.45
C ARG A 225 -12.95 10.50 -2.33
N LEU A 226 -13.12 11.76 -2.72
CA LEU A 226 -13.33 12.86 -1.77
C LEU A 226 -14.63 12.66 -0.98
N GLN A 227 -15.69 12.18 -1.63
CA GLN A 227 -16.92 11.83 -0.93
C GLN A 227 -16.70 10.75 0.14
N THR A 228 -15.90 9.73 -0.18
CA THR A 228 -15.52 8.69 0.80
C THR A 228 -14.66 9.27 1.92
N ALA A 229 -13.66 10.10 1.60
CA ALA A 229 -12.82 10.75 2.60
C ALA A 229 -13.64 11.65 3.55
N LYS A 230 -14.63 12.36 3.01
CA LYS A 230 -15.58 13.17 3.79
C LYS A 230 -16.43 12.30 4.73
N ALA A 231 -16.93 11.17 4.25
CA ALA A 231 -17.68 10.22 5.09
C ALA A 231 -16.82 9.63 6.22
N LEU A 232 -15.51 9.52 6.02
CA LEU A 232 -14.53 9.13 7.03
C LEU A 232 -14.11 10.27 7.98
N GLY A 233 -14.71 11.47 7.84
CA GLY A 233 -14.53 12.57 8.79
C GLY A 233 -13.48 13.61 8.42
N ALA A 234 -12.92 13.60 7.20
CA ALA A 234 -12.01 14.65 6.75
C ALA A 234 -12.75 15.85 6.13
N GLU A 235 -12.19 17.04 6.27
CA GLU A 235 -12.43 18.14 5.34
C GLU A 235 -11.82 17.73 3.99
N THR A 236 -12.51 17.99 2.88
CA THR A 236 -12.06 17.50 1.57
C THR A 236 -11.81 18.64 0.61
N TRP A 237 -10.77 18.51 -0.20
CA TRP A 237 -10.39 19.48 -1.21
C TRP A 237 -10.20 18.82 -2.58
N ASN A 238 -10.90 19.37 -3.59
CA ASN A 238 -10.77 18.91 -4.97
C ASN A 238 -9.76 19.80 -5.70
N LEU A 239 -8.63 19.22 -6.12
CA LEU A 239 -7.60 19.95 -6.89
C LEU A 239 -8.08 20.43 -8.28
N GLN A 240 -9.23 19.95 -8.76
CA GLN A 240 -9.83 20.50 -10.00
C GLN A 240 -10.36 21.92 -9.79
N ASP A 241 -10.63 22.32 -8.53
CA ASP A 241 -11.08 23.66 -8.18
C ASP A 241 -9.91 24.67 -8.08
N GLY A 242 -8.68 24.21 -8.32
CA GLY A 242 -7.44 24.98 -8.31
C GLY A 242 -6.64 24.89 -7.01
N ASP A 243 -5.37 25.30 -7.08
CA ASP A 243 -4.42 25.20 -5.98
C ASP A 243 -4.53 26.41 -5.01
N MET A 244 -4.87 27.58 -5.53
CA MET A 244 -4.95 28.82 -4.74
C MET A 244 -5.99 28.74 -3.62
N PRO A 245 -7.22 28.26 -3.87
CA PRO A 245 -8.21 28.13 -2.81
C PRO A 245 -7.78 27.15 -1.69
N LEU A 246 -7.06 26.06 -2.01
CA LEU A 246 -6.50 25.17 -0.99
C LEU A 246 -5.48 25.88 -0.11
N ARG A 247 -4.59 26.69 -0.73
CA ARG A 247 -3.59 27.48 0.01
C ARG A 247 -4.26 28.47 0.95
N GLU A 248 -5.24 29.22 0.45
CA GLU A 248 -6.00 30.18 1.26
C GLU A 248 -6.67 29.50 2.46
N ARG A 249 -7.29 28.34 2.23
CA ARG A 249 -7.92 27.57 3.30
C ARG A 249 -6.92 27.07 4.35
N VAL A 250 -5.78 26.55 3.92
CA VAL A 250 -4.72 26.12 4.85
C VAL A 250 -4.19 27.29 5.67
N MET A 251 -3.94 28.43 5.03
CA MET A 251 -3.46 29.64 5.73
C MET A 251 -4.50 30.18 6.71
N GLU A 252 -5.79 30.17 6.36
CA GLU A 252 -6.87 30.55 7.27
C GLU A 252 -6.87 29.66 8.53
N LEU A 253 -6.88 28.33 8.35
CA LEU A 253 -6.93 27.37 9.45
C LEU A 253 -5.69 27.41 10.36
N THR A 254 -4.58 27.90 9.85
CA THR A 254 -3.28 27.89 10.53
C THR A 254 -2.74 29.28 10.86
N GLU A 255 -3.59 30.32 10.78
CA GLU A 255 -3.20 31.71 11.06
C GLU A 255 -1.97 32.15 10.24
N GLY A 256 -1.93 31.77 8.96
CA GLY A 256 -0.85 32.10 8.03
C GLY A 256 0.41 31.25 8.14
N ARG A 257 0.47 30.27 9.06
CA ARG A 257 1.69 29.46 9.31
C ARG A 257 1.93 28.36 8.27
N GLY A 258 0.88 27.79 7.70
CA GLY A 258 0.91 26.57 6.91
C GLY A 258 0.68 25.30 7.73
N ALA A 259 0.53 24.16 7.06
CA ALA A 259 0.23 22.87 7.69
C ALA A 259 1.41 22.37 8.54
N ASP A 260 1.10 21.68 9.62
CA ASP A 260 2.09 21.05 10.50
C ASP A 260 2.63 19.75 9.90
N ILE A 261 1.75 18.97 9.26
CA ILE A 261 2.02 17.63 8.77
C ILE A 261 1.44 17.46 7.37
N VAL A 262 2.23 16.84 6.51
CA VAL A 262 1.80 16.36 5.18
C VAL A 262 1.99 14.86 5.12
N ILE A 263 0.93 14.13 4.76
CA ILE A 263 0.96 12.71 4.42
C ILE A 263 0.78 12.60 2.91
N GLU A 264 1.82 12.14 2.20
CA GLU A 264 1.81 12.01 0.74
C GLU A 264 1.78 10.54 0.35
N VAL A 265 0.73 10.13 -0.35
CA VAL A 265 0.52 8.74 -0.77
C VAL A 265 0.28 8.60 -2.28
N VAL A 266 0.45 9.67 -3.04
CA VAL A 266 0.28 9.69 -4.50
C VAL A 266 1.55 9.20 -5.21
N GLY A 267 2.74 9.61 -4.75
CA GLY A 267 4.01 9.34 -5.39
C GLY A 267 4.21 10.10 -6.71
N HIS A 268 3.75 11.35 -6.77
CA HIS A 268 3.93 12.24 -7.90
C HIS A 268 4.63 13.52 -7.43
N ALA A 269 5.55 14.04 -8.25
CA ALA A 269 6.34 15.23 -7.90
C ALA A 269 5.46 16.45 -7.59
N ASP A 270 4.38 16.67 -8.35
CA ASP A 270 3.47 17.82 -8.12
C ASP A 270 2.77 17.73 -6.76
N ALA A 271 2.31 16.52 -6.37
CA ALA A 271 1.65 16.34 -5.08
C ALA A 271 2.64 16.56 -3.92
N LEU A 272 3.85 16.06 -4.08
CA LEU A 272 4.92 16.24 -3.11
C LEU A 272 5.35 17.72 -3.03
N ARG A 273 5.45 18.40 -4.18
CA ARG A 273 5.76 19.85 -4.25
C ARG A 273 4.68 20.68 -3.58
N MET A 274 3.42 20.45 -3.89
CA MET A 274 2.30 21.14 -3.27
C MET A 274 2.29 20.93 -1.75
N GLY A 275 2.50 19.71 -1.30
CA GLY A 275 2.63 19.40 0.13
C GLY A 275 3.77 20.17 0.79
N PHE A 276 4.93 20.23 0.13
CA PHE A 276 6.06 21.02 0.59
C PHE A 276 5.74 22.52 0.67
N ASP A 277 5.07 23.08 -0.34
CA ASP A 277 4.76 24.51 -0.38
C ASP A 277 3.74 24.93 0.69
N LEU A 278 2.81 24.05 1.02
CA LEU A 278 1.79 24.27 2.05
C LEU A 278 2.28 23.98 3.47
N LEU A 279 3.42 23.30 3.61
CA LEU A 279 4.00 22.94 4.89
C LEU A 279 4.67 24.16 5.54
N ARG A 280 4.44 24.37 6.84
CA ARG A 280 5.16 25.40 7.60
C ARG A 280 6.64 25.07 7.82
N PRO A 281 7.49 26.05 8.18
CA PRO A 281 8.81 25.73 8.74
C PRO A 281 8.71 24.82 9.96
N PHE A 282 9.70 23.92 10.12
CA PHE A 282 9.70 22.83 11.11
C PHE A 282 8.50 21.86 10.96
N GLY A 283 7.85 21.87 9.81
CA GLY A 283 6.81 20.89 9.50
C GLY A 283 7.39 19.54 9.07
N ARG A 284 6.52 18.55 8.92
CA ARG A 284 6.90 17.17 8.64
C ARG A 284 6.17 16.61 7.42
N ILE A 285 6.91 15.90 6.57
CA ILE A 285 6.34 15.11 5.46
C ILE A 285 6.53 13.63 5.74
N SER A 286 5.44 12.85 5.69
CA SER A 286 5.46 11.40 5.62
C SER A 286 5.02 10.97 4.23
N SER A 287 5.94 10.38 3.43
CA SER A 287 5.64 9.93 2.07
C SER A 287 5.85 8.43 1.95
N VAL A 288 4.78 7.71 1.64
CA VAL A 288 4.79 6.28 1.27
C VAL A 288 4.48 6.09 -0.21
N GLY A 289 4.28 7.20 -0.91
CA GLY A 289 4.16 7.22 -2.34
C GLY A 289 5.43 6.72 -3.03
N ILE A 290 5.29 5.99 -4.15
CA ILE A 290 6.45 5.57 -4.95
C ILE A 290 6.78 6.68 -5.93
N HIS A 291 7.88 7.37 -5.70
CA HIS A 291 8.38 8.42 -6.56
C HIS A 291 9.37 7.87 -7.57
N ASN A 292 9.10 8.06 -8.86
CA ASN A 292 10.00 7.71 -9.96
C ASN A 292 10.65 8.97 -10.58
N GLU A 293 10.46 10.13 -9.97
CA GLU A 293 10.95 11.43 -10.41
C GLU A 293 11.87 12.03 -9.35
N ASN A 294 12.56 13.10 -9.71
CA ASN A 294 13.39 13.85 -8.78
C ASN A 294 12.54 14.48 -7.66
N ILE A 295 13.14 14.66 -6.50
CA ILE A 295 12.53 15.43 -5.40
C ILE A 295 12.30 16.88 -5.91
N PRO A 296 11.08 17.42 -5.82
CA PRO A 296 10.71 18.67 -6.48
C PRO A 296 11.09 19.94 -5.69
N TRP A 297 12.18 19.89 -4.96
CA TRP A 297 12.79 21.04 -4.29
C TRP A 297 14.30 20.90 -4.20
N THR A 298 14.98 22.01 -3.99
CA THR A 298 16.42 22.08 -3.78
C THR A 298 16.79 21.87 -2.31
N GLY A 299 18.04 21.51 -2.04
CA GLY A 299 18.55 21.43 -0.67
C GLY A 299 18.38 22.75 0.10
N ASN A 300 18.52 23.90 -0.59
CA ASN A 300 18.35 25.21 0.02
C ASN A 300 16.90 25.50 0.42
N GLU A 301 15.91 25.08 -0.37
CA GLU A 301 14.49 25.19 -0.01
C GLU A 301 14.17 24.33 1.22
N GLY A 302 14.67 23.09 1.26
CA GLY A 302 14.52 22.21 2.42
C GLY A 302 15.18 22.76 3.68
N TYR A 303 16.39 23.32 3.54
CA TYR A 303 17.12 24.01 4.62
C TYR A 303 16.30 25.20 5.15
N GLY A 304 15.75 26.04 4.26
CA GLY A 304 14.95 27.21 4.63
C GLY A 304 13.68 26.87 5.42
N LYS A 305 13.16 25.64 5.25
CA LYS A 305 12.00 25.15 6.01
C LYS A 305 12.37 24.36 7.29
N ASN A 306 13.64 24.07 7.56
CA ASN A 306 14.02 23.09 8.60
C ASN A 306 13.19 21.79 8.43
N LEU A 307 13.15 21.30 7.19
CA LEU A 307 12.25 20.22 6.77
C LEU A 307 12.56 18.90 7.47
N SER A 308 11.54 18.26 8.04
CA SER A 308 11.58 16.86 8.43
C SER A 308 10.84 16.02 7.39
N ILE A 309 11.51 15.05 6.78
CA ILE A 309 10.90 14.15 5.79
C ILE A 309 11.25 12.70 6.07
N GLN A 310 10.24 11.84 6.02
CA GLN A 310 10.42 10.39 6.00
C GLN A 310 9.75 9.81 4.77
N MET A 311 10.55 9.19 3.90
CA MET A 311 10.10 8.53 2.69
C MET A 311 10.42 7.05 2.74
N GLY A 312 9.52 6.21 2.23
CA GLY A 312 9.88 4.82 2.04
C GLY A 312 8.74 3.82 2.15
N ARG A 313 9.13 2.57 1.96
CA ARG A 313 8.25 1.42 1.94
C ARG A 313 7.87 0.99 3.36
N CYS A 314 6.59 0.65 3.53
CA CYS A 314 6.07 0.07 4.75
C CYS A 314 6.75 -1.26 5.10
N PRO A 315 7.24 -1.45 6.33
CA PRO A 315 7.75 -2.73 6.83
C PRO A 315 6.60 -3.61 7.34
N VAL A 316 5.66 -4.01 6.45
CA VAL A 316 4.39 -4.64 6.81
C VAL A 316 4.55 -5.74 7.87
N ARG A 317 5.49 -6.67 7.65
CA ARG A 317 5.69 -7.79 8.59
C ARG A 317 6.05 -7.31 10.01
N SER A 318 6.85 -6.23 10.10
CA SER A 318 7.31 -5.71 11.42
C SER A 318 6.24 -4.94 12.18
N ILE A 319 5.31 -4.29 11.48
CA ILE A 319 4.26 -3.47 12.11
C ILE A 319 2.89 -4.15 12.06
N PHE A 320 2.85 -5.43 11.66
CA PHE A 320 1.59 -6.12 11.38
C PHE A 320 0.65 -6.13 12.58
N GLU A 321 1.15 -6.45 13.78
CA GLU A 321 0.33 -6.55 14.99
C GLU A 321 -0.26 -5.19 15.39
N ASP A 322 0.55 -4.12 15.34
CA ASP A 322 0.08 -2.77 15.66
C ASP A 322 -0.97 -2.29 14.64
N ALA A 323 -0.74 -2.54 13.35
CA ALA A 323 -1.69 -2.25 12.31
C ALA A 323 -2.98 -3.07 12.46
N LEU A 324 -2.87 -4.36 12.83
CA LEU A 324 -4.02 -5.24 13.07
C LEU A 324 -4.89 -4.74 14.23
N ALA A 325 -4.29 -4.27 15.31
CA ALA A 325 -5.05 -3.71 16.43
C ALA A 325 -5.94 -2.55 15.97
N MET A 326 -5.42 -1.63 15.16
CA MET A 326 -6.19 -0.54 14.58
C MET A 326 -7.21 -1.03 13.54
N PHE A 327 -6.84 -2.02 12.71
CA PHE A 327 -7.74 -2.64 11.74
C PHE A 327 -9.00 -3.20 12.39
N VAL A 328 -8.83 -3.96 13.47
CA VAL A 328 -9.96 -4.56 14.22
C VAL A 328 -10.91 -3.52 14.77
N GLN A 329 -10.38 -2.41 15.31
CA GLN A 329 -11.18 -1.34 15.89
C GLN A 329 -12.03 -0.58 14.85
N ASN A 330 -11.61 -0.55 13.59
CA ASN A 330 -12.21 0.27 12.54
C ASN A 330 -12.86 -0.53 11.41
N GLN A 331 -13.14 -1.82 11.58
CA GLN A 331 -13.63 -2.71 10.52
C GLN A 331 -14.90 -2.22 9.80
N ALA A 332 -15.79 -1.52 10.51
CA ALA A 332 -17.03 -1.00 9.94
C ALA A 332 -16.79 0.17 8.97
N ASP A 333 -15.69 0.92 9.16
CA ASP A 333 -15.40 2.13 8.39
C ASP A 333 -14.89 1.83 6.97
N PHE A 334 -14.59 0.57 6.62
CA PHE A 334 -14.03 0.23 5.31
C PHE A 334 -14.70 -0.96 4.61
N ASP A 335 -15.95 -1.26 4.94
CA ASP A 335 -16.74 -2.29 4.24
C ASP A 335 -16.80 -2.05 2.73
N PHE A 336 -16.83 -0.79 2.31
CA PHE A 336 -16.83 -0.39 0.92
C PHE A 336 -15.60 -0.87 0.12
N MET A 337 -14.48 -1.16 0.79
CA MET A 337 -13.26 -1.64 0.16
C MET A 337 -13.37 -3.07 -0.39
N THR A 338 -14.30 -3.86 0.11
CA THR A 338 -14.42 -5.30 -0.20
C THR A 338 -15.76 -5.69 -0.82
N THR A 339 -16.46 -4.73 -1.43
CA THR A 339 -17.79 -4.96 -2.03
C THR A 339 -17.72 -5.68 -3.38
N ASP A 340 -16.65 -5.50 -4.15
CA ASP A 340 -16.50 -6.13 -5.47
C ASP A 340 -15.57 -7.34 -5.39
N VAL A 341 -16.16 -8.52 -5.19
CA VAL A 341 -15.46 -9.82 -5.15
C VAL A 341 -15.81 -10.63 -6.38
N ARG A 342 -14.81 -11.10 -7.12
CA ARG A 342 -14.98 -11.81 -8.39
C ARG A 342 -14.13 -13.09 -8.46
N PRO A 343 -14.53 -14.08 -9.28
CA PRO A 343 -13.70 -15.25 -9.53
C PRO A 343 -12.42 -14.90 -10.31
N LEU A 344 -11.36 -15.67 -10.08
CA LEU A 344 -10.05 -15.48 -10.73
C LEU A 344 -10.14 -15.50 -12.26
N SER A 345 -11.06 -16.28 -12.83
CA SER A 345 -11.31 -16.34 -14.29
C SER A 345 -11.70 -14.99 -14.91
N GLN A 346 -12.23 -14.04 -14.12
CA GLN A 346 -12.60 -12.70 -14.57
C GLN A 346 -11.48 -11.65 -14.38
N ALA A 347 -10.31 -12.05 -13.88
CA ALA A 347 -9.22 -11.13 -13.53
C ALA A 347 -8.77 -10.29 -14.73
N LYS A 348 -8.65 -10.87 -15.95
CA LYS A 348 -8.26 -10.14 -17.16
C LYS A 348 -9.19 -8.95 -17.46
N GLN A 349 -10.50 -9.16 -17.38
CA GLN A 349 -11.49 -8.11 -17.61
C GLN A 349 -11.42 -7.04 -16.52
N ARG A 350 -11.15 -7.46 -15.28
CA ARG A 350 -11.08 -6.57 -14.12
C ARG A 350 -9.81 -5.72 -14.07
N ILE A 351 -8.67 -6.27 -14.44
CA ILE A 351 -7.43 -5.47 -14.56
C ILE A 351 -7.62 -4.39 -15.62
N ALA A 352 -8.22 -4.71 -16.77
CA ALA A 352 -8.58 -3.73 -17.79
C ALA A 352 -9.61 -2.70 -17.28
N TRP A 353 -10.62 -3.15 -16.51
CA TRP A 353 -11.66 -2.28 -15.94
C TRP A 353 -11.13 -1.37 -14.82
N ALA A 354 -10.22 -1.85 -13.98
CA ALA A 354 -9.56 -1.04 -12.94
C ALA A 354 -8.76 0.15 -13.52
N LEU A 355 -8.51 0.16 -14.82
CA LEU A 355 -7.96 1.31 -15.54
C LEU A 355 -8.99 2.40 -15.76
N LEU A 356 -10.27 2.05 -15.89
CA LEU A 356 -11.37 2.94 -16.27
C LEU A 356 -12.14 3.46 -15.06
N VAL A 357 -12.18 2.69 -13.98
CA VAL A 357 -12.99 2.99 -12.81
C VAL A 357 -12.09 3.28 -11.61
N TYR A 358 -12.43 4.30 -10.87
CA TYR A 358 -11.69 4.77 -9.68
C TYR A 358 -11.92 3.90 -8.44
N THR A 359 -12.25 2.63 -8.64
CA THR A 359 -12.67 1.77 -7.55
C THR A 359 -11.50 1.15 -6.79
N CYS A 360 -11.79 1.01 -5.54
CA CYS A 360 -11.14 0.22 -4.54
C CYS A 360 -10.90 -1.23 -5.00
N LEU A 361 -10.10 -1.87 -4.23
CA LEU A 361 -9.75 -3.27 -4.22
C LEU A 361 -10.80 -4.19 -4.85
N VAL A 362 -10.39 -4.97 -5.81
CA VAL A 362 -11.14 -6.15 -6.26
C VAL A 362 -10.55 -7.35 -5.55
N ALA A 363 -11.26 -7.88 -4.58
CA ALA A 363 -10.91 -9.17 -4.02
C ALA A 363 -11.30 -10.27 -5.04
N ILE A 364 -10.37 -11.12 -5.39
CA ILE A 364 -10.59 -12.25 -6.29
C ILE A 364 -10.75 -13.49 -5.44
N LYS A 365 -11.94 -14.09 -5.47
CA LYS A 365 -12.21 -15.35 -4.78
C LYS A 365 -11.86 -16.51 -5.70
N ASN A 366 -11.05 -17.43 -5.21
CA ASN A 366 -10.93 -18.74 -5.83
C ASN A 366 -12.17 -19.55 -5.45
N THR A 367 -13.10 -19.66 -6.39
CA THR A 367 -14.26 -20.56 -6.23
C THR A 367 -13.83 -21.98 -6.57
N PHE A 368 -13.82 -22.84 -5.57
CA PHE A 368 -13.72 -24.29 -5.72
C PHE A 368 -15.08 -24.92 -5.57
#